data_d4177367bc1374a23781eebdbe7728a6
#
_entry.id   d4177367bc1374a23781eebdbe7728a6
#
_cell.length_a   1.000
_cell.length_b   1.000
_cell.length_c   1.000
_cell.angle_alpha   90.00
_cell.angle_beta   90.00
_cell.angle_gamma   90.00
#
_symmetry.space_group_name_H-M   'P 1'
#
loop_
_entity.id
_entity.type
_entity.pdbx_description
1 polymer ?
#
loop_
_entity_poly.entity_id
_entity_poly.type
_entity_poly.pdbx_seq_one_letter_code
_entity_poly.pdbx_strand_id
1 'polypeptide(L)'
;MSSRVLVLGLGVTGRAALEALVRREIDVLAVDDAPGDEARACAARLGVELVEAPRPGSWADLVGQVDEVVIAPGVPDRHPVFAAAR
;
A
#
# COMPACT_ATOMS: atom_id res chain seq x y z
N MET A 1 2.49 2.44 21.10
CA MET A 1 2.57 3.15 19.82
C MET A 1 2.13 2.22 18.70
N SER A 2 1.25 2.66 17.84
CA SER A 2 0.80 1.87 16.72
C SER A 2 1.75 2.05 15.53
N SER A 3 2.14 0.94 14.91
CA SER A 3 2.89 0.97 13.67
C SER A 3 1.91 1.06 12.51
N ARG A 4 2.28 1.81 11.49
CA ARG A 4 1.51 1.92 10.26
C ARG A 4 2.30 1.37 9.10
N VAL A 5 1.66 0.53 8.28
CA VAL A 5 2.31 -0.14 7.16
C VAL A 5 1.66 0.30 5.85
N LEU A 6 2.47 0.66 4.87
CA LEU A 6 1.99 0.94 3.52
C LEU A 6 2.16 -0.33 2.68
N VAL A 7 1.09 -0.75 2.02
CA VAL A 7 1.15 -1.88 1.07
C VAL A 7 0.96 -1.33 -0.33
N LEU A 8 1.98 -1.47 -1.18
CA LEU A 8 1.95 -1.03 -2.57
C LEU A 8 1.69 -2.21 -3.49
N GLY A 9 0.66 -2.08 -4.29
CA GLY A 9 0.26 -3.10 -5.26
C GLY A 9 -0.74 -4.08 -4.69
N LEU A 10 -2.00 -3.95 -5.11
CA LEU A 10 -3.10 -4.79 -4.63
C LEU A 10 -3.49 -5.89 -5.63
N GLY A 11 -2.51 -6.54 -6.22
CA GLY A 11 -2.71 -7.81 -6.90
C GLY A 11 -3.00 -8.91 -5.88
N VAL A 12 -2.94 -10.16 -6.29
CA VAL A 12 -3.24 -11.31 -5.41
C VAL A 12 -2.40 -11.29 -4.14
N THR A 13 -1.08 -11.09 -4.30
CA THR A 13 -0.15 -11.09 -3.17
C THR A 13 -0.37 -9.90 -2.25
N GLY A 14 -0.57 -8.71 -2.83
CA GLY A 14 -0.81 -7.49 -2.04
C GLY A 14 -2.11 -7.55 -1.25
N ARG A 15 -3.17 -8.10 -1.84
CA ARG A 15 -4.45 -8.27 -1.14
C ARG A 15 -4.32 -9.27 0.01
N ALA A 16 -3.57 -10.36 -0.19
CA ALA A 16 -3.33 -11.33 0.88
C ALA A 16 -2.56 -10.70 2.04
N ALA A 17 -1.54 -9.89 1.73
CA ALA A 17 -0.79 -9.16 2.75
C ALA A 17 -1.68 -8.19 3.51
N LEU A 18 -2.55 -7.48 2.80
CA LEU A 18 -3.48 -6.53 3.39
C LEU A 18 -4.40 -7.22 4.40
N GLU A 19 -4.98 -8.35 4.01
CA GLU A 19 -5.85 -9.13 4.90
C GLU A 19 -5.11 -9.62 6.14
N ALA A 20 -3.90 -10.13 5.97
CA ALA A 20 -3.10 -10.62 7.10
C ALA A 20 -2.77 -9.51 8.10
N LEU A 21 -2.42 -8.33 7.60
CA LEU A 21 -2.11 -7.18 8.45
C LEU A 21 -3.34 -6.68 9.22
N VAL A 22 -4.47 -6.61 8.55
CA VAL A 22 -5.72 -6.18 9.18
C VAL A 22 -6.16 -7.16 10.26
N ARG A 23 -5.99 -8.46 10.04
CA ARG A 23 -6.28 -9.46 11.08
C ARG A 23 -5.43 -9.28 12.33
N ARG A 24 -4.23 -8.76 12.17
CA ARG A 24 -3.33 -8.48 13.30
C ARG A 24 -3.58 -7.11 13.92
N GLU A 25 -4.62 -6.43 13.47
CA GLU A 25 -4.98 -5.10 13.94
C GLU A 25 -3.88 -4.06 13.71
N ILE A 26 -3.12 -4.24 12.63
CA ILE A 26 -2.10 -3.29 12.20
C ILE A 26 -2.76 -2.23 11.32
N ASP A 27 -2.44 -0.97 11.57
CA ASP A 27 -2.93 0.14 10.75
C ASP A 27 -2.26 0.10 9.39
N VAL A 28 -3.05 0.06 8.31
CA VAL A 28 -2.55 -0.12 6.95
C VAL A 28 -3.03 0.98 6.03
N LEU A 29 -2.12 1.45 5.18
CA LEU A 29 -2.44 2.32 4.06
C LEU A 29 -2.18 1.53 2.78
N ALA A 30 -3.21 1.37 1.95
CA ALA A 30 -3.07 0.66 0.68
C ALA A 30 -2.85 1.65 -0.45
N VAL A 31 -1.95 1.34 -1.35
CA VAL A 31 -1.64 2.18 -2.51
C VAL A 31 -1.53 1.30 -3.76
N ASP A 32 -2.13 1.73 -4.85
CA ASP A 32 -2.01 1.03 -6.13
C ASP A 32 -2.03 2.04 -7.27
N ASP A 33 -1.10 1.91 -8.22
CA ASP A 33 -1.01 2.82 -9.35
C ASP A 33 -2.15 2.63 -10.35
N ALA A 34 -2.72 1.43 -10.41
CA ALA A 34 -3.81 1.12 -11.33
C ALA A 34 -4.73 0.05 -10.72
N PRO A 35 -5.46 0.38 -9.65
CA PRO A 35 -6.30 -0.62 -8.98
C PRO A 35 -7.48 -1.03 -9.84
N GLY A 36 -7.76 -2.34 -9.84
CA GLY A 36 -8.97 -2.88 -10.45
C GLY A 36 -10.10 -2.95 -9.42
N ASP A 37 -11.24 -3.48 -9.86
CA ASP A 37 -12.42 -3.58 -9.00
C ASP A 37 -12.16 -4.47 -7.77
N GLU A 38 -11.38 -5.55 -7.94
CA GLU A 38 -11.05 -6.45 -6.83
C GLU A 38 -10.22 -5.75 -5.75
N ALA A 39 -9.28 -4.90 -6.17
CA ALA A 39 -8.45 -4.14 -5.23
C ALA A 39 -9.31 -3.15 -4.44
N ARG A 40 -10.18 -2.43 -5.11
CA ARG A 40 -11.09 -1.46 -4.47
C ARG A 40 -12.06 -2.16 -3.52
N ALA A 41 -12.62 -3.28 -3.94
CA ALA A 41 -13.57 -4.05 -3.13
C ALA A 41 -12.87 -4.60 -1.88
N CYS A 42 -11.64 -5.08 -2.02
CA CYS A 42 -10.87 -5.60 -0.89
C CYS A 42 -10.59 -4.50 0.15
N ALA A 43 -10.12 -3.34 -0.29
CA ALA A 43 -9.85 -2.23 0.61
C ALA A 43 -11.13 -1.75 1.31
N ALA A 44 -12.22 -1.65 0.58
CA ALA A 44 -13.51 -1.24 1.15
C ALA A 44 -14.02 -2.23 2.19
N ARG A 45 -13.93 -3.53 1.87
CA ARG A 45 -14.37 -4.59 2.78
C ARG A 45 -13.58 -4.59 4.08
N LEU A 46 -12.30 -4.30 4.01
CA LEU A 46 -11.42 -4.29 5.18
C LEU A 46 -11.40 -2.94 5.91
N GLY A 47 -12.07 -1.93 5.36
CA GLY A 47 -12.07 -0.59 5.96
C GLY A 47 -10.72 0.11 5.86
N VAL A 48 -9.94 -0.20 4.83
CA VAL A 48 -8.60 0.35 4.61
C VAL A 48 -8.65 1.48 3.58
N GLU A 49 -7.95 2.57 3.87
CA GLU A 49 -7.80 3.66 2.92
C GLU A 49 -6.99 3.19 1.71
N LEU A 50 -7.49 3.46 0.51
CA LEU A 50 -6.79 3.15 -0.74
C LEU A 50 -6.45 4.45 -1.47
N VAL A 51 -5.16 4.68 -1.68
CA VAL A 51 -4.68 5.79 -2.49
C VAL A 51 -4.44 5.27 -3.90
N GLU A 52 -5.14 5.84 -4.88
CA GLU A 52 -5.06 5.40 -6.27
C GLU A 52 -4.17 6.33 -7.07
N ALA A 53 -3.24 5.75 -7.82
CA ALA A 53 -2.38 6.46 -8.77
C ALA A 53 -1.79 7.77 -8.20
N PRO A 54 -1.06 7.72 -7.09
CA PRO A 54 -0.49 8.93 -6.52
C PRO A 54 0.53 9.55 -7.48
N ARG A 55 0.63 10.87 -7.47
CA ARG A 55 1.62 11.58 -8.29
C ARG A 55 3.03 11.23 -7.79
N PRO A 56 4.04 11.20 -8.67
CA PRO A 56 5.42 10.89 -8.25
C PRO A 56 5.92 11.73 -7.08
N GLY A 57 5.58 13.02 -7.03
CA GLY A 57 5.99 13.90 -5.93
C GLY A 57 5.30 13.62 -4.60
N SER A 58 4.23 12.83 -4.58
CA SER A 58 3.50 12.51 -3.35
C SER A 58 4.12 11.35 -2.57
N TRP A 59 5.02 10.59 -3.18
CA TRP A 59 5.57 9.38 -2.55
C TRP A 59 6.35 9.66 -1.27
N ALA A 60 7.09 10.77 -1.23
CA ALA A 60 7.82 11.14 -0.01
C ALA A 60 6.86 11.35 1.17
N ASP A 61 5.73 12.01 0.93
CA ASP A 61 4.72 12.23 1.97
C ASP A 61 4.05 10.92 2.39
N LEU A 62 3.73 10.06 1.44
CA LEU A 62 3.11 8.76 1.73
C LEU A 62 4.03 7.88 2.56
N VAL A 63 5.29 7.77 2.17
CA VAL A 63 6.27 6.98 2.91
C VAL A 63 6.54 7.59 4.29
N GLY A 64 6.51 8.91 4.39
CA GLY A 64 6.69 9.60 5.66
C GLY A 64 5.58 9.38 6.67
N GLN A 65 4.41 8.90 6.22
CA GLN A 65 3.26 8.62 7.10
C GLN A 65 3.29 7.22 7.72
N VAL A 66 4.21 6.38 7.30
CA VAL A 66 4.22 4.97 7.70
C VAL A 66 5.58 4.58 8.27
N ASP A 67 5.59 3.50 9.03
CA ASP A 67 6.80 2.95 9.65
C ASP A 67 7.45 1.89 8.76
N GLU A 68 6.68 1.26 7.88
CA GLU A 68 7.14 0.15 7.06
C GLU A 68 6.44 0.17 5.71
N VAL A 69 7.14 -0.26 4.67
CA VAL A 69 6.60 -0.35 3.32
C VAL A 69 6.71 -1.79 2.83
N VAL A 70 5.58 -2.35 2.41
CA VAL A 70 5.53 -3.68 1.80
C VAL A 70 5.23 -3.49 0.32
N ILE A 71 6.11 -3.97 -0.54
CA ILE A 71 6.01 -3.81 -1.99
C ILE A 71 5.71 -5.15 -2.62
N ALA A 72 4.57 -5.24 -3.31
CA ALA A 72 4.18 -6.48 -4.01
C ALA A 72 5.11 -6.77 -5.18
N PRO A 73 5.28 -8.06 -5.55
CA PRO A 73 6.03 -8.42 -6.75
C PRO A 73 5.47 -7.76 -8.01
N GLY A 74 6.35 -7.40 -8.93
CA GLY A 74 5.96 -6.79 -10.20
C GLY A 74 6.09 -5.27 -10.24
N VAL A 75 6.34 -4.62 -9.10
CA VAL A 75 6.62 -3.18 -9.09
C VAL A 75 8.03 -2.95 -9.64
N PRO A 76 8.18 -2.13 -10.70
CA PRO A 76 9.50 -1.93 -11.32
C PRO A 76 10.48 -1.24 -10.39
N ASP A 77 11.76 -1.57 -10.51
CA ASP A 77 12.83 -0.99 -9.69
C ASP A 77 12.92 0.53 -9.78
N ARG A 78 12.48 1.10 -10.89
CA ARG A 78 12.48 2.56 -11.12
C ARG A 78 11.25 3.26 -10.51
N HIS A 79 10.39 2.52 -9.82
CA HIS A 79 9.20 3.12 -9.22
C HIS A 79 9.61 4.18 -8.18
N PRO A 80 8.90 5.34 -8.12
CA PRO A 80 9.24 6.43 -7.18
C PRO A 80 9.29 6.02 -5.72
N VAL A 81 8.56 4.96 -5.32
CA VAL A 81 8.55 4.48 -3.95
C VAL A 81 9.96 4.12 -3.45
N PHE A 82 10.80 3.57 -4.30
CA PHE A 82 12.14 3.14 -3.88
C PHE A 82 13.03 4.31 -3.50
N ALA A 83 12.96 5.40 -4.24
CA ALA A 83 13.69 6.62 -3.89
C ALA A 83 13.13 7.25 -2.61
N ALA A 84 11.83 7.25 -2.44
CA ALA A 84 11.17 7.83 -1.27
C ALA A 84 11.42 7.02 0.00
N ALA A 85 11.61 5.71 -0.12
CA ALA A 85 11.82 4.81 1.02
C ALA A 85 13.27 4.74 1.52
N ARG A 86 14.19 5.36 0.81
CA ARG A 86 15.61 5.36 1.20
C ARG A 86 15.92 6.31 2.36
#